data_bb40ffac92b5df6f01a14670c5939cd7
#
_entry.id   bb40ffac92b5df6f01a14670c5939cd7
#
_cell.length_a   1.000
_cell.length_b   1.000
_cell.length_c   1.000
_cell.angle_alpha   90.00
_cell.angle_beta   90.00
_cell.angle_gamma   90.00
#
_symmetry.space_group_name_H-M   'P 1'
#
loop_
_entity.id
_entity.type
_entity.pdbx_description
1 polymer ?
#
loop_
_entity_poly.entity_id
_entity_poly.type
_entity_poly.pdbx_seq_one_letter_code
_entity_poly.pdbx_strand_id
1 'polypeptide(L)'
;MPTDVHVIEVLGPGCARCHETHRVVRHVVDEAQLECEVQKNDSMDRMIELGVLKTPAVAFDGKIVLSGRIPKSDEVKQLLGLA
;
A
#
# COMPACT_ATOMS: atom_id res chain seq x y z
N MET A 1 9.75 17.02 2.25
CA MET A 1 8.33 17.31 2.45
C MET A 1 7.68 16.14 3.14
N PRO A 2 6.92 16.37 4.19
CA PRO A 2 6.14 15.28 4.78
C PRO A 2 5.06 14.83 3.80
N THR A 3 4.77 13.56 3.83
CA THR A 3 3.69 13.04 3.00
C THR A 3 2.33 13.42 3.60
N ASP A 4 1.37 13.66 2.72
CA ASP A 4 0.00 13.95 3.14
C ASP A 4 -0.85 12.68 3.25
N VAL A 5 -0.26 11.53 3.01
CA VAL A 5 -0.96 10.24 3.08
C VAL A 5 -1.21 9.89 4.54
N HIS A 6 -2.46 9.57 4.88
CA HIS A 6 -2.85 9.20 6.24
C HIS A 6 -3.07 7.69 6.39
N VAL A 7 -3.64 7.06 5.38
CA VAL A 7 -3.95 5.63 5.41
C VAL A 7 -3.42 4.97 4.16
N ILE A 8 -2.66 3.90 4.35
CA ILE A 8 -2.16 3.08 3.25
C ILE A 8 -2.85 1.73 3.36
N GLU A 9 -3.61 1.35 2.34
CA GLU A 9 -4.26 0.05 2.30
C GLU A 9 -3.51 -0.88 1.36
N VAL A 10 -3.20 -2.08 1.84
CA VAL A 10 -2.68 -3.16 1.02
C VAL A 10 -3.84 -4.12 0.78
N LEU A 11 -4.27 -4.22 -0.46
CA LEU A 11 -5.49 -4.95 -0.83
C LEU A 11 -5.15 -6.25 -1.51
N GLY A 12 -5.80 -7.33 -1.08
CA GLY A 12 -5.61 -8.64 -1.68
C GLY A 12 -6.17 -9.75 -0.80
N PRO A 13 -6.28 -10.97 -1.34
CA PRO A 13 -6.93 -12.09 -0.65
C PRO A 13 -6.07 -12.74 0.45
N GLY A 14 -5.00 -12.11 0.90
CA GLY A 14 -4.20 -12.63 1.99
C GLY A 14 -3.15 -13.65 1.59
N CYS A 15 -2.78 -13.71 0.32
CA CYS A 15 -1.73 -14.60 -0.16
C CYS A 15 -0.34 -14.09 0.23
N ALA A 16 0.69 -14.91 -0.02
CA ALA A 16 2.07 -14.55 0.32
C ALA A 16 2.51 -13.23 -0.30
N ARG A 17 2.07 -12.94 -1.52
CA ARG A 17 2.40 -11.69 -2.21
C ARG A 17 1.80 -10.47 -1.51
N CYS A 18 0.60 -10.62 -0.99
CA CYS A 18 -0.06 -9.54 -0.24
C CYS A 18 0.65 -9.29 1.08
N HIS A 19 1.07 -10.35 1.77
CA HIS A 19 1.85 -10.22 2.99
C HIS A 19 3.19 -9.53 2.73
N GLU A 20 3.86 -9.90 1.65
CA GLU A 20 5.13 -9.30 1.28
C GLU A 20 4.97 -7.81 0.97
N THR A 21 3.93 -7.45 0.24
CA THR A 21 3.62 -6.05 -0.07
C THR A 21 3.40 -5.26 1.22
N HIS A 22 2.62 -5.82 2.14
CA HIS A 22 2.37 -5.19 3.43
C HIS A 22 3.68 -4.98 4.19
N ARG A 23 4.55 -5.99 4.19
CA ARG A 23 5.83 -5.93 4.88
C ARG A 23 6.71 -4.80 4.31
N VAL A 24 6.78 -4.69 2.99
CA VAL A 24 7.57 -3.64 2.33
C VAL A 24 7.03 -2.26 2.68
N VAL A 25 5.73 -2.06 2.57
CA VAL A 25 5.10 -0.77 2.89
C VAL A 25 5.31 -0.42 4.35
N ARG A 26 5.09 -1.38 5.25
CA ARG A 26 5.26 -1.17 6.68
C ARG A 26 6.70 -0.79 7.01
N HIS A 27 7.66 -1.46 6.39
CA HIS A 27 9.08 -1.18 6.60
C HIS A 27 9.42 0.26 6.22
N VAL A 28 8.94 0.71 5.07
CA VAL A 28 9.21 2.08 4.61
C VAL A 28 8.59 3.11 5.55
N VAL A 29 7.35 2.88 5.97
CA VAL A 29 6.65 3.77 6.89
C VAL A 29 7.39 3.86 8.23
N ASP A 30 7.80 2.71 8.76
CA ASP A 30 8.50 2.67 10.04
C ASP A 30 9.89 3.32 9.95
N GLU A 31 10.63 3.05 8.89
CA GLU A 31 11.96 3.61 8.69
C GLU A 31 11.90 5.14 8.56
N ALA A 32 10.92 5.65 7.85
CA ALA A 32 10.74 7.08 7.63
C ALA A 32 10.00 7.75 8.79
N GLN A 33 9.54 7.00 9.77
CA GLN A 33 8.81 7.51 10.94
C GLN A 33 7.58 8.31 10.55
N LEU A 34 6.85 7.82 9.55
CA LEU A 34 5.64 8.49 9.07
C LEU A 34 4.46 8.15 9.97
N GLU A 35 3.56 9.11 10.13
CA GLU A 35 2.33 8.93 10.90
C GLU A 35 1.21 8.42 9.99
N CYS A 36 1.49 7.34 9.27
CA CYS A 36 0.52 6.70 8.39
C CYS A 36 0.03 5.41 9.03
N GLU A 37 -1.25 5.14 8.89
CA GLU A 37 -1.80 3.84 9.25
C GLU A 37 -1.64 2.91 8.05
N VAL A 38 -1.07 1.72 8.27
CA VAL A 38 -0.93 0.71 7.23
C VAL A 38 -1.91 -0.40 7.52
N GLN A 39 -2.87 -0.60 6.62
CA GLN A 39 -3.91 -1.61 6.76
C GLN A 39 -3.74 -2.68 5.69
N LYS A 40 -3.99 -3.93 6.06
CA LYS A 40 -4.08 -5.02 5.11
C LYS A 40 -5.55 -5.39 5.00
N ASN A 41 -6.10 -5.29 3.81
CA ASN A 41 -7.54 -5.45 3.59
C ASN A 41 -7.80 -6.53 2.54
N ASP A 42 -8.49 -7.59 2.94
CA ASP A 42 -8.84 -8.70 2.06
C ASP A 42 -10.29 -8.65 1.59
N SER A 43 -10.98 -7.55 1.82
CA SER A 43 -12.39 -7.40 1.45
C SER A 43 -12.54 -7.24 -0.07
N MET A 44 -13.29 -8.14 -0.68
CA MET A 44 -13.62 -8.04 -2.11
C MET A 44 -14.44 -6.78 -2.39
N ASP A 45 -15.37 -6.44 -1.51
CA ASP A 45 -16.20 -5.25 -1.67
C ASP A 45 -15.35 -3.99 -1.73
N ARG A 46 -14.35 -3.91 -0.86
CA ARG A 46 -13.43 -2.77 -0.85
C ARG A 46 -12.61 -2.71 -2.12
N MET A 47 -12.16 -3.86 -2.63
CA MET A 47 -11.41 -3.92 -3.87
C MET A 47 -12.25 -3.44 -5.05
N ILE A 48 -13.52 -3.86 -5.09
CA ILE A 48 -14.46 -3.43 -6.13
C ILE A 48 -14.69 -1.92 -6.02
N GLU A 49 -14.91 -1.43 -4.81
CA GLU A 49 -15.15 -0.01 -4.55
C GLU A 49 -14.00 0.85 -5.06
N LEU A 50 -12.77 0.41 -4.87
CA LEU A 50 -11.58 1.15 -5.28
C LEU A 50 -11.16 0.89 -6.72
N GLY A 51 -11.81 -0.05 -7.41
CA GLY A 51 -11.49 -0.38 -8.79
C GLY A 51 -10.25 -1.23 -8.95
N VAL A 52 -9.96 -2.09 -7.99
CA VAL A 52 -8.79 -2.98 -8.05
C VAL A 52 -9.04 -4.08 -9.09
N LEU A 53 -8.15 -4.16 -10.07
CA LEU A 53 -8.22 -5.18 -11.12
C LEU A 53 -7.24 -6.31 -10.90
N LYS A 54 -6.13 -6.05 -10.23
CA LYS A 54 -5.10 -7.05 -9.96
C LYS A 54 -4.58 -6.87 -8.53
N THR A 55 -4.23 -7.96 -7.89
CA THR A 55 -3.67 -7.95 -6.53
C THR A 55 -2.25 -8.50 -6.53
N PRO A 56 -1.41 -8.09 -5.58
CA PRO A 56 -1.70 -7.11 -4.53
C PRO A 56 -1.83 -5.69 -5.08
N ALA A 57 -2.63 -4.88 -4.41
CA ALA A 57 -2.78 -3.47 -4.77
C ALA A 57 -2.49 -2.61 -3.55
N VAL A 58 -2.03 -1.39 -3.79
CA VAL A 58 -1.76 -0.43 -2.73
C VAL A 58 -2.57 0.83 -3.00
N ALA A 59 -3.28 1.31 -1.98
CA ALA A 59 -4.06 2.53 -2.07
C ALA A 59 -3.60 3.53 -1.01
N PHE A 60 -3.47 4.79 -1.42
CA PHE A 60 -3.18 5.89 -0.51
C PHE A 60 -4.43 6.72 -0.34
N ASP A 61 -4.98 6.74 0.89
CA ASP A 61 -6.21 7.48 1.22
C ASP A 61 -7.36 7.18 0.26
N GLY A 62 -7.53 5.90 -0.08
CA GLY A 62 -8.60 5.44 -0.95
C GLY A 62 -8.33 5.54 -2.44
N LYS A 63 -7.11 5.89 -2.84
CA LYS A 63 -6.75 6.02 -4.25
C LYS A 63 -5.67 5.00 -4.60
N ILE A 64 -5.94 4.16 -5.59
CA ILE A 64 -4.99 3.13 -6.03
C ILE A 64 -3.76 3.79 -6.66
N VAL A 65 -2.59 3.44 -6.14
CA VAL A 65 -1.30 3.95 -6.65
C VAL A 65 -0.46 2.85 -7.27
N LEU A 66 -0.77 1.59 -6.98
CA LEU A 66 -0.03 0.44 -7.48
C LEU A 66 -0.95 -0.78 -7.48
N SER A 67 -0.84 -1.63 -8.50
CA SER A 67 -1.59 -2.88 -8.52
C SER A 67 -0.87 -3.92 -9.36
N GLY A 68 -1.09 -5.19 -9.00
CA GLY A 68 -0.65 -6.34 -9.80
C GLY A 68 0.76 -6.81 -9.54
N ARG A 69 1.50 -6.19 -8.62
CA ARG A 69 2.86 -6.60 -8.31
C ARG A 69 3.30 -6.16 -6.91
N ILE A 70 4.34 -6.79 -6.42
CA ILE A 70 4.96 -6.42 -5.15
C ILE A 70 5.89 -5.24 -5.41
N PRO A 71 5.71 -4.10 -4.72
CA PRO A 71 6.59 -2.95 -4.91
C PRO A 71 7.94 -3.17 -4.24
N LYS A 72 8.94 -2.45 -4.73
CA LYS A 72 10.22 -2.36 -4.04
C LYS A 72 10.18 -1.19 -3.06
N SER A 73 11.03 -1.25 -2.04
CA SER A 73 11.10 -0.19 -1.03
C SER A 73 11.32 1.20 -1.65
N ASP A 74 12.21 1.29 -2.63
CA ASP A 74 12.50 2.56 -3.32
C ASP A 74 11.27 3.09 -4.03
N GLU A 75 10.48 2.21 -4.62
CA GLU A 75 9.25 2.60 -5.31
C GLU A 75 8.23 3.17 -4.32
N VAL A 76 8.07 2.51 -3.17
CA VAL A 76 7.16 3.01 -2.13
C VAL A 76 7.62 4.38 -1.64
N LYS A 77 8.92 4.55 -1.45
CA LYS A 77 9.48 5.85 -1.05
C LYS A 77 9.15 6.94 -2.07
N GLN A 78 9.30 6.65 -3.35
CA GLN A 78 8.97 7.60 -4.41
C GLN A 78 7.48 7.96 -4.40
N LEU A 79 6.62 6.96 -4.25
CA LEU A 79 5.18 7.18 -4.21
C LEU A 79 4.77 8.04 -3.01
N LEU A 80 5.49 7.93 -1.91
CA LEU A 80 5.25 8.72 -0.71
C LEU A 80 5.92 10.08 -0.74
N GLY A 81 6.68 10.37 -1.77
CA GLY A 81 7.38 11.65 -1.89
C GLY A 81 8.64 11.76 -1.04
N LEU A 82 9.24 10.63 -0.66
CA LEU A 82 10.40 10.60 0.22
C LEU A 82 11.74 10.58 -0.53
N ALA A 83 11.72 10.31 -1.81
CA ALA A 83 12.95 10.18 -2.61
C ALA A 83 13.15 11.34 -3.54
#